data_e5a1a117544b02b453c3d3a2a82437b8
#
_entry.id   e5a1a117544b02b453c3d3a2a82437b8
#
_cell.length_a   1.000
_cell.length_b   1.000
_cell.length_c   1.000
_cell.angle_alpha   90.00
_cell.angle_beta   90.00
_cell.angle_gamma   90.00
#
_symmetry.space_group_name_H-M   'P 1'
#
loop_
_entity.id
_entity.type
_entity.pdbx_description
1 polymer ?
#
loop_
_entity_poly.entity_id
_entity_poly.type
_entity_poly.pdbx_seq_one_letter_code
_entity_poly.pdbx_strand_id
1 'polypeptide(L)'
;MVKKLLVLVFLLLPGIAFAQLSIGIRGGLSSSSYSYQATAGTRVKKVDGIAAPTFALVLEYFDSKNAGVELNIQQLTLGFKQVNDAGKINQTEFSYLKIPILASIFAGRSGRFQIKFGPHFGVLRQVEDISREYSGATPKELPTFGQPADTPNKRMYGLTGGAGISKLFGKSTLSAEARFGYDFTNPESQDRIFEMSSTNLEFTLAYLFRVKERKQKSP
;
A
#
# COMPACT_ATOMS: atom_id res chain seq x y z
N MET A 1 30.15 0.27 -8.57
CA MET A 1 28.75 -0.17 -8.35
C MET A 1 27.88 0.02 -9.59
N VAL A 2 27.93 1.13 -10.30
CA VAL A 2 27.10 1.45 -11.49
C VAL A 2 27.24 0.42 -12.62
N LYS A 3 28.47 -0.05 -12.93
CA LYS A 3 28.69 -1.07 -13.98
C LYS A 3 28.01 -2.42 -13.70
N LYS A 4 27.95 -2.86 -12.42
CA LYS A 4 27.27 -4.10 -12.03
C LYS A 4 25.74 -3.96 -12.12
N LEU A 5 25.21 -2.78 -11.82
CA LEU A 5 23.78 -2.46 -11.96
C LEU A 5 23.36 -2.42 -13.44
N LEU A 6 24.20 -1.86 -14.33
CA LEU A 6 23.99 -1.83 -15.78
C LEU A 6 23.97 -3.23 -16.36
N VAL A 7 24.87 -4.13 -15.95
CA VAL A 7 24.89 -5.53 -16.40
C VAL A 7 23.64 -6.28 -15.95
N LEU A 8 23.16 -6.05 -14.71
CA LEU A 8 21.93 -6.64 -14.19
C LEU A 8 20.70 -6.18 -15.00
N VAL A 9 20.64 -4.89 -15.32
CA VAL A 9 19.58 -4.32 -16.18
C VAL A 9 19.63 -4.91 -17.58
N PHE A 10 20.83 -5.12 -18.16
CA PHE A 10 21.00 -5.70 -19.49
C PHE A 10 20.62 -7.20 -19.56
N LEU A 11 20.84 -7.95 -18.46
CA LEU A 11 20.43 -9.35 -18.34
C LEU A 11 18.91 -9.54 -18.22
N LEU A 12 18.18 -8.50 -17.78
CA LEU A 12 16.72 -8.53 -17.69
C LEU A 12 16.01 -8.17 -19.02
N LEU A 13 16.73 -7.58 -20.00
CA LEU A 13 16.18 -7.15 -21.27
C LEU A 13 15.64 -8.29 -22.18
N PRO A 14 16.24 -9.50 -22.26
CA PRO A 14 15.72 -10.56 -23.14
C PRO A 14 14.33 -11.07 -22.73
N GLY A 15 14.01 -11.09 -21.43
CA GLY A 15 12.69 -11.50 -20.92
C GLY A 15 11.56 -10.57 -21.37
N ILE A 16 11.85 -9.29 -21.57
CA ILE A 16 10.85 -8.27 -21.97
C ILE A 16 10.31 -8.52 -23.38
N ALA A 17 11.05 -9.25 -24.25
CA ALA A 17 10.68 -9.44 -25.64
C ALA A 17 9.38 -10.23 -25.86
N PHE A 18 9.07 -11.17 -24.95
CA PHE A 18 7.93 -12.10 -25.08
C PHE A 18 6.77 -11.81 -24.14
N ALA A 19 6.91 -10.87 -23.22
CA ALA A 19 5.93 -10.57 -22.18
C ALA A 19 4.81 -9.63 -22.65
N GLN A 20 3.66 -9.76 -21.99
CA GLN A 20 2.59 -8.78 -22.07
C GLN A 20 2.87 -7.65 -21.08
N LEU A 21 2.76 -6.41 -21.52
CA LEU A 21 2.90 -5.23 -20.70
C LEU A 21 1.60 -4.42 -20.71
N SER A 22 1.08 -4.07 -19.56
CA SER A 22 -0.08 -3.18 -19.41
C SER A 22 0.25 -2.05 -18.45
N ILE A 23 -0.25 -0.86 -18.75
CA ILE A 23 -0.16 0.32 -17.89
C ILE A 23 -1.55 0.85 -17.61
N GLY A 24 -1.73 1.49 -16.47
CA GLY A 24 -3.04 2.04 -16.14
C GLY A 24 -3.05 2.84 -14.86
N ILE A 25 -4.27 3.13 -14.45
CA ILE A 25 -4.57 3.87 -13.23
C ILE A 25 -5.46 3.04 -12.32
N ARG A 26 -5.34 3.29 -11.03
CA ARG A 26 -6.17 2.69 -9.99
C ARG A 26 -6.65 3.79 -9.06
N GLY A 27 -7.89 3.70 -8.63
CA GLY A 27 -8.45 4.58 -7.62
C GLY A 27 -9.42 3.82 -6.73
N GLY A 28 -9.63 4.32 -5.52
CA GLY A 28 -10.54 3.71 -4.57
C GLY A 28 -10.49 4.34 -3.19
N LEU A 29 -10.94 3.58 -2.21
CA LEU A 29 -10.95 3.96 -0.81
C LEU A 29 -10.05 3.02 -0.01
N SER A 30 -9.32 3.59 0.94
CA SER A 30 -8.54 2.87 1.93
C SER A 30 -9.09 3.14 3.32
N SER A 31 -9.22 2.11 4.14
CA SER A 31 -9.51 2.23 5.57
C SER A 31 -8.31 1.73 6.34
N SER A 32 -7.75 2.56 7.21
CA SER A 32 -6.58 2.22 8.03
C SER A 32 -6.98 1.90 9.46
N SER A 33 -6.13 1.19 10.17
CA SER A 33 -6.22 0.96 11.61
C SER A 33 -4.82 0.87 12.18
N TYR A 34 -4.63 1.39 13.40
CA TYR A 34 -3.36 1.31 14.10
C TYR A 34 -3.49 0.47 15.38
N SER A 35 -2.44 -0.29 15.65
CA SER A 35 -2.26 -1.00 16.92
C SER A 35 -0.98 -0.51 17.57
N TYR A 36 -1.00 -0.26 18.88
CA TYR A 36 0.16 0.22 19.60
C TYR A 36 0.33 -0.45 20.96
N GLN A 37 1.58 -0.50 21.40
CA GLN A 37 2.00 -0.91 22.73
C GLN A 37 2.76 0.24 23.37
N ALA A 38 2.20 0.81 24.43
CA ALA A 38 2.75 2.04 25.02
C ALA A 38 4.12 1.81 25.69
N THR A 39 4.31 0.64 26.31
CA THR A 39 5.54 0.23 27.01
C THR A 39 5.72 -1.26 26.81
N ALA A 40 6.96 -1.74 26.79
CA ALA A 40 7.26 -3.16 26.69
C ALA A 40 6.49 -3.98 27.73
N GLY A 41 5.89 -5.10 27.31
CA GLY A 41 5.10 -5.97 28.17
C GLY A 41 3.67 -5.49 28.48
N THR A 42 3.25 -4.33 28.01
CA THR A 42 1.85 -3.89 28.16
C THR A 42 0.98 -4.49 27.06
N ARG A 43 -0.33 -4.53 27.29
CA ARG A 43 -1.29 -5.05 26.30
C ARG A 43 -1.33 -4.14 25.07
N VAL A 44 -1.31 -4.76 23.89
CA VAL A 44 -1.54 -4.07 22.61
C VAL A 44 -2.95 -3.48 22.60
N LYS A 45 -3.05 -2.20 22.24
CA LYS A 45 -4.31 -1.48 22.08
C LYS A 45 -4.53 -1.15 20.61
N LYS A 46 -5.77 -1.19 20.16
CA LYS A 46 -6.18 -0.69 18.85
C LYS A 46 -6.73 0.72 18.99
N VAL A 47 -6.50 1.51 17.97
CA VAL A 47 -7.13 2.83 17.79
C VAL A 47 -7.98 2.79 16.54
N ASP A 48 -9.07 3.54 16.54
CA ASP A 48 -9.91 3.68 15.37
C ASP A 48 -9.10 4.26 14.22
N GLY A 49 -9.38 3.75 13.02
CA GLY A 49 -8.72 4.22 11.82
C GLY A 49 -9.48 5.34 11.13
N ILE A 50 -8.92 5.73 10.00
CA ILE A 50 -9.56 6.68 9.09
C ILE A 50 -9.86 6.02 7.75
N ALA A 51 -10.80 6.59 7.01
CA ALA A 51 -11.02 6.26 5.61
C ALA A 51 -10.55 7.43 4.74
N ALA A 52 -9.77 7.11 3.70
CA ALA A 52 -9.22 8.11 2.79
C ALA A 52 -9.22 7.60 1.34
N PRO A 53 -9.29 8.48 0.34
CA PRO A 53 -9.10 8.07 -1.05
C PRO A 53 -7.66 7.61 -1.30
N THR A 54 -7.50 6.68 -2.25
CA THR A 54 -6.21 6.19 -2.71
C THR A 54 -6.16 6.19 -4.22
N PHE A 55 -5.00 6.54 -4.79
CA PHE A 55 -4.75 6.58 -6.23
C PHE A 55 -3.40 5.97 -6.55
N ALA A 56 -3.31 5.26 -7.68
CA ALA A 56 -2.04 4.68 -8.12
C ALA A 56 -1.90 4.69 -9.65
N LEU A 57 -0.66 4.79 -10.10
CA LEU A 57 -0.22 4.35 -11.41
C LEU A 57 0.15 2.88 -11.32
N VAL A 58 -0.28 2.10 -12.30
CA VAL A 58 -0.14 0.64 -12.31
C VAL A 58 0.64 0.21 -13.56
N LEU A 59 1.62 -0.66 -13.34
CA LEU A 59 2.35 -1.37 -14.38
C LEU A 59 2.20 -2.87 -14.14
N GLU A 60 1.62 -3.60 -15.09
CA GLU A 60 1.53 -5.06 -15.06
C GLU A 60 2.40 -5.69 -16.14
N TYR A 61 3.19 -6.66 -15.72
CA TYR A 61 4.08 -7.44 -16.58
C TYR A 61 3.74 -8.93 -16.45
N PHE A 62 3.33 -9.58 -17.53
CA PHE A 62 3.04 -11.01 -17.58
C PHE A 62 3.98 -11.72 -18.53
N ASP A 63 4.88 -12.53 -17.99
CA ASP A 63 5.75 -13.42 -18.74
C ASP A 63 5.07 -14.77 -19.03
N SER A 64 4.32 -15.28 -18.07
CA SER A 64 3.55 -16.50 -18.23
C SER A 64 2.09 -16.22 -18.64
N LYS A 65 1.35 -17.30 -18.96
CA LYS A 65 -0.05 -17.19 -19.38
C LYS A 65 -0.94 -16.61 -18.29
N ASN A 66 -0.69 -16.95 -17.04
CA ASN A 66 -1.57 -16.70 -15.92
C ASN A 66 -0.88 -16.06 -14.69
N ALA A 67 0.43 -15.80 -14.77
CA ALA A 67 1.18 -15.22 -13.69
C ALA A 67 2.13 -14.11 -14.19
N GLY A 68 2.33 -13.12 -13.35
CA GLY A 68 3.15 -11.96 -13.64
C GLY A 68 3.46 -11.15 -12.41
N VAL A 69 3.90 -9.93 -12.62
CA VAL A 69 4.23 -8.97 -11.55
C VAL A 69 3.46 -7.68 -11.81
N GLU A 70 2.93 -7.11 -10.75
CA GLU A 70 2.35 -5.77 -10.75
C GLU A 70 3.21 -4.84 -9.89
N LEU A 71 3.55 -3.69 -10.45
CA LEU A 71 4.19 -2.58 -9.74
C LEU A 71 3.19 -1.42 -9.68
N ASN A 72 3.05 -0.80 -8.51
CA ASN A 72 2.27 0.42 -8.38
C ASN A 72 3.12 1.56 -7.82
N ILE A 73 2.77 2.79 -8.20
CA ILE A 73 3.18 4.02 -7.52
C ILE A 73 1.90 4.61 -6.97
N GLN A 74 1.71 4.48 -5.65
CA GLN A 74 0.44 4.73 -4.97
C GLN A 74 0.56 5.86 -3.97
N GLN A 75 -0.39 6.79 -4.01
CA GLN A 75 -0.64 7.72 -2.92
C GLN A 75 -1.60 7.07 -1.94
N LEU A 76 -1.18 6.94 -0.69
CA LEU A 76 -1.93 6.29 0.38
C LEU A 76 -1.92 7.18 1.62
N THR A 77 -3.09 7.47 2.16
CA THR A 77 -3.23 8.15 3.46
C THR A 77 -3.69 7.12 4.49
N LEU A 78 -2.89 7.00 5.55
CA LEU A 78 -3.18 6.21 6.74
C LEU A 78 -3.39 7.15 7.91
N GLY A 79 -4.10 6.74 8.94
CA GLY A 79 -4.25 7.57 10.13
C GLY A 79 -4.99 6.84 11.24
N PHE A 80 -5.02 7.49 12.38
CA PHE A 80 -5.76 7.01 13.52
C PHE A 80 -6.59 8.13 14.14
N LYS A 81 -7.65 7.72 14.81
CA LYS A 81 -8.57 8.57 15.54
C LYS A 81 -8.72 8.02 16.95
N GLN A 82 -8.40 8.82 17.93
CA GLN A 82 -8.55 8.51 19.34
C GLN A 82 -9.70 9.34 19.91
N VAL A 83 -10.67 8.70 20.58
CA VAL A 83 -11.82 9.37 21.18
C VAL A 83 -11.77 9.13 22.69
N ASN A 84 -11.96 10.18 23.49
CA ASN A 84 -12.07 10.04 24.93
C ASN A 84 -13.53 9.85 25.39
N ASP A 85 -13.73 9.58 26.68
CA ASP A 85 -15.06 9.36 27.28
C ASP A 85 -16.01 10.57 27.14
N ALA A 86 -15.46 11.78 26.95
CA ALA A 86 -16.23 13.00 26.70
C ALA A 86 -16.53 13.23 25.21
N GLY A 87 -16.18 12.29 24.32
CA GLY A 87 -16.39 12.38 22.88
C GLY A 87 -15.42 13.30 22.14
N LYS A 88 -14.38 13.81 22.80
CA LYS A 88 -13.33 14.64 22.19
C LYS A 88 -12.37 13.79 21.37
N ILE A 89 -11.85 14.34 20.28
CA ILE A 89 -11.14 13.63 19.24
C ILE A 89 -9.70 14.13 19.10
N ASN A 90 -8.77 13.18 19.06
CA ASN A 90 -7.41 13.40 18.57
C ASN A 90 -7.22 12.56 17.31
N GLN A 91 -6.87 13.19 16.19
CA GLN A 91 -6.69 12.54 14.88
C GLN A 91 -5.37 12.96 14.25
N THR A 92 -4.61 11.97 13.77
CA THR A 92 -3.37 12.17 13.02
C THR A 92 -3.45 11.42 11.69
N GLU A 93 -2.97 12.05 10.62
CA GLU A 93 -2.92 11.51 9.27
C GLU A 93 -1.49 11.47 8.74
N PHE A 94 -1.14 10.37 8.08
CA PHE A 94 0.16 10.10 7.45
C PHE A 94 -0.05 9.86 5.96
N SER A 95 0.48 10.74 5.13
CA SER A 95 0.43 10.60 3.68
C SER A 95 1.73 9.97 3.15
N TYR A 96 1.61 8.82 2.51
CA TYR A 96 2.71 8.05 1.97
C TYR A 96 2.68 7.99 0.44
N LEU A 97 3.87 7.97 -0.16
CA LEU A 97 4.08 7.42 -1.49
C LEU A 97 4.47 5.96 -1.33
N LYS A 98 3.55 5.04 -1.61
CA LYS A 98 3.70 3.58 -1.43
C LYS A 98 4.00 2.91 -2.78
N ILE A 99 4.91 1.94 -2.78
CA ILE A 99 5.33 1.18 -3.96
C ILE A 99 5.16 -0.31 -3.66
N PRO A 100 3.98 -0.90 -3.88
CA PRO A 100 3.78 -2.34 -3.84
C PRO A 100 4.39 -3.01 -5.07
N ILE A 101 5.06 -4.15 -4.84
CA ILE A 101 5.59 -5.04 -5.87
C ILE A 101 4.92 -6.40 -5.65
N LEU A 102 3.93 -6.72 -6.47
CA LEU A 102 3.04 -7.84 -6.22
C LEU A 102 3.21 -8.92 -7.29
N ALA A 103 3.43 -10.16 -6.88
CA ALA A 103 3.14 -11.31 -7.72
C ALA A 103 1.64 -11.33 -8.02
N SER A 104 1.28 -11.49 -9.28
CA SER A 104 -0.10 -11.48 -9.76
C SER A 104 -0.40 -12.79 -10.47
N ILE A 105 -1.40 -13.51 -9.96
CA ILE A 105 -1.86 -14.78 -10.53
C ILE A 105 -3.34 -14.63 -10.86
N PHE A 106 -3.75 -15.07 -12.04
CA PHE A 106 -5.15 -15.05 -12.41
C PHE A 106 -5.63 -16.35 -13.06
N ALA A 107 -6.92 -16.63 -12.91
CA ALA A 107 -7.62 -17.71 -13.58
C ALA A 107 -8.79 -17.16 -14.37
N GLY A 108 -9.07 -17.75 -15.53
CA GLY A 108 -10.13 -17.33 -16.46
C GLY A 108 -9.61 -16.83 -17.80
N ARG A 109 -10.53 -16.49 -18.69
CA ARG A 109 -10.20 -15.98 -20.03
C ARG A 109 -10.50 -14.48 -20.16
N SER A 110 -11.70 -14.10 -20.56
CA SER A 110 -12.11 -12.68 -20.64
C SER A 110 -12.56 -12.14 -19.29
N GLY A 111 -13.29 -12.92 -18.50
CA GLY A 111 -13.51 -12.69 -17.08
C GLY A 111 -12.48 -13.47 -16.28
N ARG A 112 -11.81 -12.82 -15.35
CA ARG A 112 -10.69 -13.37 -14.57
C ARG A 112 -10.90 -13.12 -13.09
N PHE A 113 -10.60 -14.13 -12.30
CA PHE A 113 -10.33 -13.99 -10.87
C PHE A 113 -8.83 -13.83 -10.69
N GLN A 114 -8.41 -12.94 -9.80
CA GLN A 114 -6.99 -12.65 -9.58
C GLN A 114 -6.65 -12.59 -8.11
N ILE A 115 -5.45 -13.06 -7.78
CA ILE A 115 -4.84 -12.95 -6.46
C ILE A 115 -3.49 -12.27 -6.64
N LYS A 116 -3.19 -11.34 -5.74
CA LYS A 116 -1.93 -10.60 -5.76
C LYS A 116 -1.33 -10.60 -4.36
N PHE A 117 -0.01 -10.75 -4.27
CA PHE A 117 0.69 -10.74 -3.00
C PHE A 117 2.14 -10.32 -3.20
N GLY A 118 2.69 -9.56 -2.25
CA GLY A 118 4.08 -9.17 -2.26
C GLY A 118 4.43 -8.08 -1.26
N PRO A 119 5.71 -7.70 -1.23
CA PRO A 119 6.18 -6.61 -0.39
C PRO A 119 5.72 -5.26 -0.91
N HIS A 120 5.68 -4.30 0.00
CA HIS A 120 5.56 -2.90 -0.33
C HIS A 120 6.59 -2.07 0.46
N PHE A 121 6.97 -0.95 -0.16
CA PHE A 121 7.81 0.07 0.43
C PHE A 121 7.11 1.41 0.31
N GLY A 122 7.36 2.32 1.24
CA GLY A 122 6.76 3.64 1.20
C GLY A 122 7.69 4.70 1.78
N VAL A 123 7.46 5.92 1.35
CA VAL A 123 8.11 7.12 1.87
C VAL A 123 7.04 8.06 2.38
N LEU A 124 7.19 8.49 3.63
CA LEU A 124 6.33 9.48 4.24
C LEU A 124 6.51 10.82 3.53
N ARG A 125 5.41 11.40 3.06
CA ARG A 125 5.40 12.69 2.37
C ARG A 125 5.00 13.81 3.32
N GLN A 126 4.00 13.54 4.17
CA GLN A 126 3.41 14.52 5.05
C GLN A 126 2.79 13.83 6.26
N VAL A 127 2.81 14.50 7.39
CA VAL A 127 2.04 14.14 8.59
C VAL A 127 1.31 15.38 9.06
N GLU A 128 0.06 15.20 9.41
CA GLU A 128 -0.79 16.26 9.96
C GLU A 128 -1.55 15.77 11.19
N ASP A 129 -1.49 16.54 12.27
CA ASP A 129 -2.40 16.40 13.41
C ASP A 129 -3.66 17.20 13.09
N ILE A 130 -4.68 16.51 12.59
CA ILE A 130 -5.95 17.11 12.11
C ILE A 130 -6.75 17.68 13.26
N SER A 131 -6.75 16.97 14.41
CA SER A 131 -7.47 17.41 15.61
C SER A 131 -6.70 17.04 16.87
N ARG A 132 -6.70 17.95 17.87
CA ARG A 132 -6.15 17.76 19.22
C ARG A 132 -7.08 18.43 20.22
N GLU A 133 -8.19 17.76 20.55
CA GLU A 133 -9.26 18.31 21.39
C GLU A 133 -9.10 17.99 22.87
N TYR A 134 -8.22 17.02 23.20
CA TYR A 134 -7.96 16.68 24.60
C TYR A 134 -6.49 16.33 24.82
N SER A 135 -6.06 16.54 26.08
CA SER A 135 -4.79 16.06 26.64
C SER A 135 -5.07 15.32 27.93
N GLY A 136 -4.37 14.23 28.21
CA GLY A 136 -4.53 13.51 29.46
C GLY A 136 -4.34 12.00 29.40
N ALA A 137 -4.67 11.34 30.51
CA ALA A 137 -4.33 9.96 30.78
C ALA A 137 -5.44 8.94 30.48
N THR A 138 -6.67 9.37 30.16
CA THR A 138 -7.81 8.44 29.97
C THR A 138 -8.62 8.77 28.71
N PRO A 139 -8.47 8.00 27.62
CA PRO A 139 -7.33 7.10 27.37
C PRO A 139 -6.02 7.88 27.30
N LYS A 140 -4.90 7.22 27.62
CA LYS A 140 -3.59 7.87 27.49
C LYS A 140 -3.44 8.41 26.06
N GLU A 141 -3.25 9.71 25.94
CA GLU A 141 -3.09 10.39 24.68
C GLU A 141 -1.89 9.82 23.90
N LEU A 142 -2.10 9.55 22.63
CA LEU A 142 -1.02 9.22 21.70
C LEU A 142 -0.18 10.48 21.41
N PRO A 143 1.14 10.34 21.21
CA PRO A 143 1.99 11.46 20.85
C PRO A 143 1.51 12.20 19.61
N THR A 144 1.90 13.45 19.48
CA THR A 144 1.81 14.19 18.21
C THR A 144 2.81 13.64 17.23
N PHE A 145 2.53 13.77 15.93
CA PHE A 145 3.44 13.38 14.86
C PHE A 145 3.64 14.49 13.82
N GLY A 146 2.76 15.49 13.81
CA GLY A 146 2.75 16.59 12.85
C GLY A 146 3.30 17.92 13.38
N GLN A 147 3.79 17.98 14.62
CA GLN A 147 4.37 19.20 15.19
C GLN A 147 5.80 19.40 14.71
N PRO A 148 6.33 20.66 14.69
CA PRO A 148 7.68 20.95 14.20
C PRO A 148 8.81 20.19 14.91
N ALA A 149 8.59 19.78 16.17
CA ALA A 149 9.55 19.01 16.96
C ALA A 149 9.47 17.50 16.74
N ASP A 150 8.46 17.03 16.01
CA ASP A 150 8.26 15.61 15.77
C ASP A 150 9.13 15.10 14.63
N THR A 151 9.70 13.92 14.80
CA THR A 151 10.54 13.26 13.80
C THR A 151 10.01 11.85 13.50
N PRO A 152 8.82 11.71 12.85
CA PRO A 152 8.27 10.41 12.53
C PRO A 152 9.17 9.65 11.54
N ASN A 153 9.11 8.32 11.57
CA ASN A 153 9.82 7.49 10.61
C ASN A 153 9.38 7.81 9.18
N LYS A 154 10.35 8.16 8.34
CA LYS A 154 10.11 8.53 6.93
C LYS A 154 9.94 7.33 6.00
N ARG A 155 10.29 6.13 6.44
CA ARG A 155 10.24 4.90 5.64
C ARG A 155 9.18 3.96 6.18
N MET A 156 8.47 3.34 5.28
CA MET A 156 7.46 2.31 5.57
C MET A 156 7.81 1.07 4.75
N TYR A 157 7.65 -0.11 5.33
CA TYR A 157 7.74 -1.38 4.61
C TYR A 157 6.79 -2.41 5.23
N GLY A 158 6.33 -3.33 4.40
CA GLY A 158 5.38 -4.33 4.84
C GLY A 158 4.98 -5.29 3.72
N LEU A 159 3.84 -5.93 3.90
CA LEU A 159 3.26 -6.85 2.94
C LEU A 159 1.88 -6.38 2.50
N THR A 160 1.58 -6.58 1.23
CA THR A 160 0.25 -6.36 0.65
C THR A 160 -0.23 -7.64 0.00
N GLY A 161 -1.45 -8.04 0.31
CA GLY A 161 -2.16 -9.14 -0.35
C GLY A 161 -3.53 -8.67 -0.82
N GLY A 162 -4.05 -9.24 -1.91
CA GLY A 162 -5.36 -8.87 -2.42
C GLY A 162 -5.95 -9.92 -3.34
N ALA A 163 -7.25 -9.80 -3.52
CA ALA A 163 -8.02 -10.60 -4.47
C ALA A 163 -9.00 -9.72 -5.22
N GLY A 164 -9.35 -10.12 -6.43
CA GLY A 164 -10.27 -9.35 -7.24
C GLY A 164 -10.73 -10.06 -8.48
N ILE A 165 -11.55 -9.35 -9.21
CA ILE A 165 -12.06 -9.78 -10.52
C ILE A 165 -11.65 -8.77 -11.58
N SER A 166 -11.41 -9.24 -12.78
CA SER A 166 -11.13 -8.37 -13.91
C SER A 166 -11.82 -8.86 -15.18
N LYS A 167 -12.09 -7.94 -16.07
CA LYS A 167 -12.65 -8.23 -17.40
C LYS A 167 -11.85 -7.55 -18.49
N LEU A 168 -11.52 -8.33 -19.52
CA LEU A 168 -10.84 -7.85 -20.70
C LEU A 168 -11.83 -7.37 -21.75
N PHE A 169 -11.52 -6.23 -22.35
CA PHE A 169 -12.22 -5.63 -23.48
C PHE A 169 -11.17 -5.26 -24.55
N GLY A 170 -10.83 -6.20 -25.43
CA GLY A 170 -9.77 -6.01 -26.41
C GLY A 170 -8.41 -5.77 -25.74
N LYS A 171 -7.88 -4.54 -25.86
CA LYS A 171 -6.62 -4.14 -25.23
C LYS A 171 -6.79 -3.56 -23.83
N SER A 172 -8.02 -3.32 -23.40
CA SER A 172 -8.34 -2.73 -22.08
C SER A 172 -8.72 -3.81 -21.09
N THR A 173 -8.39 -3.58 -19.82
CA THR A 173 -8.80 -4.40 -18.67
C THR A 173 -9.40 -3.49 -17.63
N LEU A 174 -10.58 -3.83 -17.16
CA LEU A 174 -11.20 -3.24 -15.97
C LEU A 174 -11.10 -4.25 -14.84
N SER A 175 -10.63 -3.83 -13.67
CA SER A 175 -10.54 -4.69 -12.48
C SER A 175 -11.13 -4.03 -11.25
N ALA A 176 -11.70 -4.86 -10.37
CA ALA A 176 -12.14 -4.49 -9.03
C ALA A 176 -11.41 -5.40 -8.04
N GLU A 177 -10.79 -4.80 -7.03
CA GLU A 177 -9.92 -5.52 -6.08
C GLU A 177 -10.19 -5.07 -4.64
N ALA A 178 -10.13 -6.04 -3.71
CA ALA A 178 -9.95 -5.81 -2.28
C ALA A 178 -8.52 -6.16 -1.91
N ARG A 179 -7.83 -5.27 -1.20
CA ARG A 179 -6.43 -5.43 -0.78
C ARG A 179 -6.30 -5.20 0.71
N PHE A 180 -5.43 -5.97 1.33
CA PHE A 180 -5.03 -5.79 2.72
C PHE A 180 -3.53 -5.53 2.77
N GLY A 181 -3.13 -4.51 3.51
CA GLY A 181 -1.74 -4.18 3.79
C GLY A 181 -1.46 -4.27 5.29
N TYR A 182 -0.26 -4.75 5.61
CA TYR A 182 0.29 -4.74 6.96
C TYR A 182 1.67 -4.10 6.94
N ASP A 183 1.86 -3.07 7.74
CA ASP A 183 3.11 -2.32 7.84
C ASP A 183 3.88 -2.76 9.08
N PHE A 184 5.13 -3.19 8.90
CA PHE A 184 6.03 -3.61 9.98
C PHE A 184 6.74 -2.42 10.63
N THR A 185 6.70 -1.26 9.99
CA THR A 185 7.43 -0.09 10.45
C THR A 185 6.67 0.63 11.56
N ASN A 186 7.35 0.87 12.69
CA ASN A 186 6.87 1.78 13.71
C ASN A 186 7.00 3.23 13.19
N PRO A 187 5.90 4.01 13.08
CA PRO A 187 5.97 5.43 12.74
C PRO A 187 6.63 6.28 13.83
N GLU A 188 6.70 5.77 15.07
CA GLU A 188 7.36 6.43 16.19
C GLU A 188 8.88 6.23 16.12
N SER A 189 9.64 7.30 16.27
CA SER A 189 11.11 7.28 16.25
C SER A 189 11.77 8.04 17.41
N GLN A 190 10.96 8.48 18.38
CA GLN A 190 11.40 9.28 19.53
C GLN A 190 11.20 8.55 20.87
N ASP A 191 11.00 7.23 20.84
CA ASP A 191 10.82 6.34 21.99
C ASP A 191 9.65 6.72 22.92
N ARG A 192 8.65 7.46 22.39
CA ARG A 192 7.44 7.86 23.15
C ARG A 192 6.41 6.72 23.23
N ILE A 193 6.49 5.76 22.30
CA ILE A 193 5.71 4.52 22.25
C ILE A 193 6.66 3.37 21.91
N PHE A 194 6.52 2.24 22.61
CA PHE A 194 7.38 1.08 22.41
C PHE A 194 7.22 0.48 21.02
N GLU A 195 5.99 0.26 20.57
CA GLU A 195 5.71 -0.32 19.25
C GLU A 195 4.38 0.21 18.70
N MET A 196 4.34 0.49 17.41
CA MET A 196 3.13 0.87 16.70
C MET A 196 3.18 0.30 15.28
N SER A 197 2.10 -0.34 14.85
CA SER A 197 1.95 -0.92 13.52
C SER A 197 0.64 -0.48 12.89
N SER A 198 0.59 -0.45 11.56
CA SER A 198 -0.62 -0.13 10.83
C SER A 198 -1.09 -1.28 9.96
N THR A 199 -2.41 -1.33 9.76
CA THR A 199 -3.07 -2.16 8.76
C THR A 199 -3.95 -1.27 7.90
N ASN A 200 -4.11 -1.65 6.64
CA ASN A 200 -5.04 -0.98 5.76
C ASN A 200 -5.82 -1.97 4.90
N LEU A 201 -7.09 -1.68 4.68
CA LEU A 201 -7.97 -2.38 3.77
C LEU A 201 -8.35 -1.43 2.65
N GLU A 202 -8.12 -1.83 1.40
CA GLU A 202 -8.38 -1.02 0.22
C GLU A 202 -9.44 -1.69 -0.67
N PHE A 203 -10.40 -0.92 -1.15
CA PHE A 203 -11.32 -1.32 -2.22
C PHE A 203 -11.07 -0.42 -3.42
N THR A 204 -10.65 -1.01 -4.54
CA THR A 204 -10.16 -0.25 -5.69
C THR A 204 -10.73 -0.73 -7.00
N LEU A 205 -10.85 0.21 -7.93
CA LEU A 205 -11.09 -0.05 -9.35
C LEU A 205 -9.86 0.36 -10.14
N ALA A 206 -9.47 -0.44 -11.14
CA ALA A 206 -8.37 -0.10 -12.02
C ALA A 206 -8.77 -0.26 -13.49
N TYR A 207 -8.26 0.66 -14.29
CA TYR A 207 -8.31 0.59 -15.74
C TYR A 207 -6.88 0.45 -16.28
N LEU A 208 -6.64 -0.62 -17.04
CA LEU A 208 -5.33 -0.95 -17.61
C LEU A 208 -5.44 -1.04 -19.11
N PHE A 209 -4.45 -0.50 -19.79
CA PHE A 209 -4.31 -0.61 -21.24
C PHE A 209 -3.07 -1.44 -21.60
N ARG A 210 -3.25 -2.45 -22.44
CA ARG A 210 -2.20 -3.32 -22.93
C ARG A 210 -1.37 -2.59 -23.98
N VAL A 211 -0.14 -2.26 -23.62
CA VAL A 211 0.82 -1.58 -24.50
C VAL A 211 1.54 -2.58 -25.40
N LYS A 212 1.79 -3.80 -24.88
CA LYS A 212 2.50 -4.86 -25.59
C LYS A 212 1.78 -6.19 -25.45
N GLU A 213 1.57 -6.88 -26.56
CA GLU A 213 1.02 -8.23 -26.59
C GLU A 213 2.12 -9.28 -26.46
N ARG A 214 1.79 -10.37 -25.80
CA ARG A 214 2.68 -11.53 -25.71
C ARG A 214 2.79 -12.17 -27.09
N LYS A 215 4.01 -12.30 -27.62
CA LYS A 215 4.25 -13.11 -28.80
C LYS A 215 4.07 -14.59 -28.43
N GLN A 216 3.13 -15.27 -29.06
CA GLN A 216 3.07 -16.73 -28.97
C GLN A 216 4.35 -17.29 -29.59
N LYS A 217 5.09 -18.13 -28.84
CA LYS A 217 6.07 -18.99 -29.52
C LYS A 217 5.28 -19.92 -30.46
N SER A 218 5.53 -19.84 -31.73
CA SER A 218 5.07 -20.87 -32.67
C SER A 218 5.61 -22.22 -32.20
N PRO A 219 4.80 -23.28 -32.25
CA PRO A 219 5.21 -24.62 -31.84
C PRO A 219 6.40 -25.12 -32.67
#